data_6996ec540bc948d7683c1788355d7ebc
#
_entry.id   6996ec540bc948d7683c1788355d7ebc
#
_cell.length_a   1.000
_cell.length_b   1.000
_cell.length_c   1.000
_cell.angle_alpha   90.00
_cell.angle_beta   90.00
_cell.angle_gamma   90.00
#
_symmetry.space_group_name_H-M   'P 1'
#
loop_
_entity.id
_entity.type
_entity.pdbx_description
1 polymer ?
#
loop_
_entity_poly.entity_id
_entity_poly.type
_entity_poly.pdbx_seq_one_letter_code
_entity_poly.pdbx_strand_id
1 'polypeptide(L)'
;MSSKPDFSSEASFSHESLHEELAGVARAASIIAVGNIISRVLGLVRDIAKSYYFGATGLVSAFNIASKIPMWFYDLLAGGMVNAALIPVFSSYARAENRRELWLITSFLLTLCVAILTPVVILGEIFAEQIAWLVSGGMTVETLKITAKLLRITLPAILFLNFAGILAGLLYSLKRFVLPAFNAAMFNLGIVLCTILFAKSLGV
;
A
#
# COMPACT_ATOMS: atom_id res chain seq x y z
N MET A 1 -24.29 -6.94 -57.71
CA MET A 1 -22.92 -6.49 -57.50
C MET A 1 -22.63 -6.66 -56.00
N SER A 2 -22.01 -7.80 -55.67
CA SER A 2 -21.63 -8.10 -54.27
C SER A 2 -20.27 -7.49 -53.99
N SER A 3 -20.21 -6.47 -53.14
CA SER A 3 -18.94 -5.90 -52.69
C SER A 3 -18.23 -6.92 -51.79
N LYS A 4 -17.06 -7.41 -52.22
CA LYS A 4 -16.18 -8.21 -51.39
C LYS A 4 -15.81 -7.39 -50.14
N PRO A 5 -15.88 -7.98 -48.93
CA PRO A 5 -15.38 -7.32 -47.74
C PRO A 5 -13.88 -7.11 -47.89
N ASP A 6 -13.43 -5.89 -47.60
CA ASP A 6 -12.02 -5.47 -47.70
C ASP A 6 -11.26 -5.96 -46.48
N PHE A 7 -10.77 -7.20 -46.51
CA PHE A 7 -9.98 -7.84 -45.45
C PHE A 7 -8.67 -7.10 -45.12
N SER A 8 -8.20 -6.22 -46.02
CA SER A 8 -6.96 -5.47 -45.79
C SER A 8 -7.17 -4.30 -44.82
N SER A 9 -8.35 -3.69 -44.82
CA SER A 9 -8.68 -2.58 -43.92
C SER A 9 -8.98 -3.10 -42.49
N GLU A 10 -9.64 -4.24 -42.35
CA GLU A 10 -9.87 -4.84 -41.01
C GLU A 10 -8.57 -5.31 -40.35
N ALA A 11 -7.65 -5.88 -41.14
CA ALA A 11 -6.32 -6.29 -40.62
C ALA A 11 -5.47 -5.10 -40.17
N SER A 12 -5.49 -3.97 -40.89
CA SER A 12 -4.75 -2.77 -40.52
C SER A 12 -5.32 -2.11 -39.26
N PHE A 13 -6.64 -2.02 -39.11
CA PHE A 13 -7.30 -1.53 -37.88
C PHE A 13 -6.99 -2.40 -36.67
N SER A 14 -6.94 -3.72 -36.84
CA SER A 14 -6.62 -4.63 -35.73
C SER A 14 -5.15 -4.52 -35.29
N HIS A 15 -4.23 -4.30 -36.24
CA HIS A 15 -2.81 -4.08 -35.91
C HIS A 15 -2.58 -2.74 -35.20
N GLU A 16 -3.22 -1.67 -35.63
CA GLU A 16 -3.08 -0.34 -35.03
C GLU A 16 -3.67 -0.32 -33.60
N SER A 17 -4.82 -0.92 -33.37
CA SER A 17 -5.41 -1.05 -32.03
C SER A 17 -4.57 -1.90 -31.08
N LEU A 18 -3.95 -2.98 -31.56
CA LEU A 18 -3.01 -3.79 -30.80
C LEU A 18 -1.75 -3.01 -30.40
N HIS A 19 -1.21 -2.19 -31.31
CA HIS A 19 -0.03 -1.35 -31.02
C HIS A 19 -0.37 -0.29 -29.99
N GLU A 20 -1.52 0.37 -30.03
CA GLU A 20 -1.97 1.33 -29.02
C GLU A 20 -2.18 0.67 -27.64
N GLU A 21 -2.77 -0.50 -27.62
CA GLU A 21 -2.98 -1.27 -26.38
C GLU A 21 -1.64 -1.69 -25.75
N LEU A 22 -0.72 -2.22 -26.54
CA LEU A 22 0.62 -2.59 -26.10
C LEU A 22 1.42 -1.38 -25.61
N ALA A 23 1.32 -0.23 -26.27
CA ALA A 23 1.96 1.01 -25.83
C ALA A 23 1.37 1.49 -24.48
N GLY A 24 0.06 1.36 -24.30
CA GLY A 24 -0.62 1.67 -23.03
C GLY A 24 -0.16 0.78 -21.88
N VAL A 25 -0.05 -0.53 -22.11
CA VAL A 25 0.43 -1.51 -21.13
C VAL A 25 1.91 -1.25 -20.81
N ALA A 26 2.75 -1.01 -21.80
CA ALA A 26 4.17 -0.70 -21.60
C ALA A 26 4.37 0.58 -20.78
N ARG A 27 3.58 1.63 -21.04
CA ARG A 27 3.60 2.86 -20.25
C ARG A 27 3.17 2.62 -18.79
N ALA A 28 2.12 1.85 -18.57
CA ALA A 28 1.67 1.51 -17.22
C ALA A 28 2.74 0.70 -16.46
N ALA A 29 3.32 -0.30 -17.10
CA ALA A 29 4.39 -1.11 -16.53
C ALA A 29 5.63 -0.27 -16.19
N SER A 30 6.01 0.67 -17.06
CA SER A 30 7.13 1.58 -16.81
C SER A 30 6.90 2.50 -15.61
N ILE A 31 5.69 3.05 -15.47
CA ILE A 31 5.33 3.88 -14.30
C ILE A 31 5.43 3.08 -13.01
N ILE A 32 4.91 1.86 -12.99
CA ILE A 32 4.96 0.97 -11.83
C ILE A 32 6.41 0.59 -11.51
N ALA A 33 7.22 0.26 -12.52
CA ALA A 33 8.63 -0.07 -12.34
C ALA A 33 9.43 1.10 -11.74
N VAL A 34 9.25 2.31 -12.26
CA VAL A 34 9.88 3.52 -11.72
C VAL A 34 9.44 3.78 -10.28
N GLY A 35 8.14 3.68 -9.99
CA GLY A 35 7.62 3.82 -8.63
C GLY A 35 8.26 2.81 -7.65
N ASN A 36 8.40 1.57 -8.07
CA ASN A 36 9.04 0.52 -7.27
C ASN A 36 10.54 0.78 -7.04
N ILE A 37 11.28 1.25 -8.06
CA ILE A 37 12.69 1.60 -7.92
C ILE A 37 12.85 2.75 -6.92
N ILE A 38 12.07 3.82 -7.08
CA ILE A 38 12.10 4.98 -6.17
C ILE A 38 11.75 4.54 -4.74
N SER A 39 10.74 3.68 -4.57
CA SER A 39 10.36 3.15 -3.27
C SER A 39 11.49 2.36 -2.60
N ARG A 40 12.23 1.53 -3.36
CA ARG A 40 13.37 0.76 -2.86
C ARG A 40 14.52 1.67 -2.44
N VAL A 41 14.84 2.69 -3.25
CA VAL A 41 15.87 3.67 -2.92
C VAL A 41 15.49 4.45 -1.65
N LEU A 42 14.25 4.94 -1.56
CA LEU A 42 13.76 5.62 -0.36
C LEU A 42 13.70 4.70 0.86
N GLY A 43 13.41 3.42 0.67
CA GLY A 43 13.49 2.41 1.72
C GLY A 43 14.90 2.25 2.28
N LEU A 44 15.92 2.22 1.41
CA LEU A 44 17.32 2.20 1.81
C LEU A 44 17.70 3.49 2.56
N VAL A 45 17.33 4.66 2.04
CA VAL A 45 17.57 5.94 2.70
C VAL A 45 16.91 6.00 4.08
N ARG A 46 15.69 5.48 4.21
CA ARG A 46 14.99 5.34 5.50
C ARG A 46 15.77 4.51 6.49
N ASP A 47 16.30 3.37 6.05
CA ASP A 47 17.03 2.45 6.94
C ASP A 47 18.40 3.03 7.35
N ILE A 48 19.07 3.72 6.43
CA ILE A 48 20.29 4.49 6.73
C ILE A 48 19.99 5.62 7.72
N ALA A 49 18.94 6.40 7.50
CA ALA A 49 18.56 7.49 8.41
C ALA A 49 18.24 6.97 9.81
N LYS A 50 17.46 5.91 9.94
CA LYS A 50 17.17 5.27 11.23
C LYS A 50 18.46 4.81 11.93
N SER A 51 19.36 4.14 11.20
CA SER A 51 20.62 3.66 11.76
C SER A 51 21.57 4.80 12.16
N TYR A 52 21.57 5.88 11.42
CA TYR A 52 22.39 7.06 11.71
C TYR A 52 21.94 7.78 12.99
N TYR A 53 20.65 8.04 13.15
CA TYR A 53 20.12 8.78 14.28
C TYR A 53 19.94 7.93 15.55
N PHE A 54 19.56 6.68 15.42
CA PHE A 54 19.21 5.82 16.55
C PHE A 54 20.22 4.67 16.80
N GLY A 55 21.17 4.48 15.90
CA GLY A 55 22.16 3.39 15.99
C GLY A 55 21.53 2.00 15.85
N ALA A 56 22.32 0.97 16.10
CA ALA A 56 21.86 -0.43 16.18
C ALA A 56 21.36 -0.77 17.60
N THR A 57 20.40 0.01 18.09
CA THR A 57 19.89 -0.11 19.46
C THR A 57 18.64 -0.96 19.57
N GLY A 58 18.27 -1.37 20.78
CA GLY A 58 17.00 -2.02 21.08
C GLY A 58 15.78 -1.19 20.65
N LEU A 59 15.91 0.15 20.61
CA LEU A 59 14.86 1.06 20.11
C LEU A 59 14.52 0.84 18.65
N VAL A 60 15.53 0.70 17.77
CA VAL A 60 15.33 0.44 16.34
C VAL A 60 14.72 -0.94 16.14
N SER A 61 15.15 -1.92 16.91
CA SER A 61 14.56 -3.27 16.87
C SER A 61 13.10 -3.24 17.31
N ALA A 62 12.78 -2.55 18.39
CA ALA A 62 11.40 -2.36 18.88
C ALA A 62 10.52 -1.66 17.84
N PHE A 63 11.01 -0.58 17.21
CA PHE A 63 10.29 0.13 16.15
C PHE A 63 10.05 -0.75 14.91
N ASN A 64 11.07 -1.49 14.48
CA ASN A 64 10.95 -2.38 13.33
C ASN A 64 9.91 -3.48 13.57
N ILE A 65 9.86 -4.06 14.76
CA ILE A 65 8.85 -5.06 15.14
C ILE A 65 7.46 -4.42 15.18
N ALA A 66 7.30 -3.31 15.88
CA ALA A 66 6.03 -2.61 16.01
C ALA A 66 5.45 -2.19 14.64
N SER A 67 6.32 -1.77 13.70
CA SER A 67 5.91 -1.36 12.36
C SER A 67 5.57 -2.53 11.43
N LYS A 68 6.10 -3.73 11.69
CA LYS A 68 5.81 -4.92 10.85
C LYS A 68 4.37 -5.42 11.00
N ILE A 69 3.78 -5.28 12.17
CA ILE A 69 2.43 -5.82 12.43
C ILE A 69 1.38 -5.12 11.56
N PRO A 70 1.28 -3.77 11.51
CA PRO A 70 0.39 -3.10 10.57
C PRO A 70 0.66 -3.45 9.10
N MET A 71 1.93 -3.64 8.74
CA MET A 71 2.33 -4.02 7.39
C MET A 71 1.85 -5.43 7.02
N TRP A 72 1.94 -6.39 7.93
CA TRP A 72 1.40 -7.75 7.71
C TRP A 72 -0.11 -7.75 7.52
N PHE A 73 -0.84 -6.93 8.29
CA PHE A 73 -2.28 -6.75 8.07
C PHE A 73 -2.58 -6.12 6.71
N TYR A 74 -1.78 -5.14 6.28
CA TYR A 74 -1.89 -4.56 4.95
C TYR A 74 -1.62 -5.61 3.86
N ASP A 75 -0.54 -6.38 3.97
CA ASP A 75 -0.18 -7.40 3.00
C ASP A 75 -1.24 -8.50 2.90
N LEU A 76 -1.82 -8.89 4.03
CA LEU A 76 -2.87 -9.90 4.08
C LEU A 76 -4.18 -9.41 3.43
N LEU A 77 -4.59 -8.18 3.72
CA LEU A 77 -5.89 -7.66 3.33
C LEU A 77 -5.82 -6.89 2.01
N ALA A 78 -4.91 -5.95 1.85
CA ALA A 78 -4.83 -5.09 0.67
C ALA A 78 -3.74 -5.49 -0.33
N GLY A 79 -2.66 -6.12 0.13
CA GLY A 79 -1.47 -6.35 -0.68
C GLY A 79 -1.59 -7.46 -1.73
N GLY A 80 -2.47 -8.43 -1.57
CA GLY A 80 -2.50 -9.60 -2.46
C GLY A 80 -3.91 -10.02 -2.88
N MET A 81 -4.59 -10.80 -2.05
CA MET A 81 -5.87 -11.43 -2.42
C MET A 81 -7.00 -10.42 -2.65
N VAL A 82 -7.08 -9.36 -1.83
CA VAL A 82 -8.16 -8.37 -1.93
C VAL A 82 -8.00 -7.52 -3.18
N ASN A 83 -6.77 -7.08 -3.52
CA ASN A 83 -6.54 -6.37 -4.78
C ASN A 83 -6.82 -7.23 -6.00
N ALA A 84 -6.46 -8.51 -5.99
CA ALA A 84 -6.78 -9.44 -7.07
C ALA A 84 -8.29 -9.62 -7.26
N ALA A 85 -9.07 -9.57 -6.18
CA ALA A 85 -10.53 -9.66 -6.24
C ALA A 85 -11.20 -8.31 -6.55
N LEU A 86 -10.69 -7.19 -5.99
CA LEU A 86 -11.31 -5.87 -6.13
C LEU A 86 -11.10 -5.26 -7.51
N ILE A 87 -9.95 -5.45 -8.14
CA ILE A 87 -9.65 -4.86 -9.46
C ILE A 87 -10.65 -5.32 -10.51
N PRO A 88 -10.99 -6.62 -10.68
CA PRO A 88 -12.01 -7.05 -11.63
C PRO A 88 -13.39 -6.47 -11.31
N VAL A 89 -13.79 -6.46 -10.02
CA VAL A 89 -15.07 -5.89 -9.59
C VAL A 89 -15.14 -4.40 -9.93
N PHE A 90 -14.14 -3.61 -9.54
CA PHE A 90 -14.10 -2.18 -9.87
C PHE A 90 -14.06 -1.95 -11.39
N SER A 91 -13.35 -2.79 -12.14
CA SER A 91 -13.25 -2.67 -13.60
C SER A 91 -14.59 -2.91 -14.30
N SER A 92 -15.44 -3.79 -13.78
CA SER A 92 -16.79 -4.01 -14.33
C SER A 92 -17.70 -2.79 -14.18
N TYR A 93 -17.49 -1.97 -13.14
CA TYR A 93 -18.24 -0.73 -12.88
C TYR A 93 -17.50 0.54 -13.32
N ALA A 94 -16.27 0.43 -13.83
CA ALA A 94 -15.46 1.59 -14.24
C ALA A 94 -15.96 2.33 -15.48
N ARG A 95 -16.96 1.79 -16.19
CA ARG A 95 -17.60 2.43 -17.35
C ARG A 95 -18.33 3.70 -16.90
N ALA A 96 -18.34 4.71 -17.80
CA ALA A 96 -18.93 6.02 -17.49
C ALA A 96 -20.40 5.97 -17.03
N GLU A 97 -21.16 5.00 -17.54
CA GLU A 97 -22.58 4.77 -17.23
C GLU A 97 -22.79 4.33 -15.76
N ASN A 98 -21.84 3.61 -15.18
CA ASN A 98 -21.96 3.00 -13.86
C ASN A 98 -21.14 3.71 -12.76
N ARG A 99 -20.71 4.96 -12.99
CA ARG A 99 -19.87 5.69 -12.01
C ARG A 99 -20.50 5.83 -10.63
N ARG A 100 -21.81 5.99 -10.56
CA ARG A 100 -22.51 6.08 -9.27
C ARG A 100 -22.40 4.77 -8.48
N GLU A 101 -22.55 3.65 -9.15
CA GLU A 101 -22.44 2.33 -8.54
C GLU A 101 -21.00 2.04 -8.09
N LEU A 102 -20.02 2.43 -8.90
CA LEU A 102 -18.61 2.34 -8.52
C LEU A 102 -18.32 3.07 -7.20
N TRP A 103 -18.84 4.30 -7.04
CA TRP A 103 -18.66 5.05 -5.80
C TRP A 103 -19.41 4.45 -4.61
N LEU A 104 -20.60 3.89 -4.83
CA LEU A 104 -21.36 3.20 -3.79
C LEU A 104 -20.61 1.95 -3.31
N ILE A 105 -20.10 1.14 -4.23
CA ILE A 105 -19.29 -0.05 -3.89
C ILE A 105 -18.01 0.37 -3.13
N THR A 106 -17.32 1.39 -3.61
CA THR A 106 -16.11 1.89 -2.95
C THR A 106 -16.41 2.37 -1.52
N SER A 107 -17.46 3.18 -1.33
CA SER A 107 -17.90 3.64 0.00
C SER A 107 -18.30 2.49 0.91
N PHE A 108 -19.00 1.50 0.38
CA PHE A 108 -19.37 0.30 1.14
C PHE A 108 -18.12 -0.46 1.61
N LEU A 109 -17.14 -0.68 0.72
CA LEU A 109 -15.91 -1.36 1.07
C LEU A 109 -15.07 -0.59 2.09
N LEU A 110 -14.98 0.73 1.97
CA LEU A 110 -14.31 1.57 2.97
C LEU A 110 -15.02 1.50 4.33
N THR A 111 -16.35 1.55 4.35
CA THR A 111 -17.14 1.42 5.59
C THR A 111 -16.97 0.04 6.20
N LEU A 112 -17.00 -1.01 5.40
CA LEU A 112 -16.76 -2.39 5.84
C LEU A 112 -15.36 -2.56 6.41
N CYS A 113 -14.35 -1.95 5.76
CA CYS A 113 -12.97 -1.92 6.23
C CYS A 113 -12.88 -1.28 7.63
N VAL A 114 -13.51 -0.13 7.85
CA VAL A 114 -13.59 0.52 9.17
C VAL A 114 -14.28 -0.39 10.18
N ALA A 115 -15.45 -0.92 9.82
CA ALA A 115 -16.25 -1.75 10.73
C ALA A 115 -15.52 -3.01 11.20
N ILE A 116 -14.72 -3.62 10.32
CA ILE A 116 -13.96 -4.85 10.65
C ILE A 116 -12.65 -4.51 11.35
N LEU A 117 -11.89 -3.52 10.82
CA LEU A 117 -10.54 -3.27 11.33
C LEU A 117 -10.53 -2.44 12.63
N THR A 118 -11.54 -1.61 12.89
CA THR A 118 -11.60 -0.85 14.16
C THR A 118 -11.63 -1.77 15.39
N PRO A 119 -12.49 -2.80 15.48
CA PRO A 119 -12.41 -3.77 16.56
C PRO A 119 -11.06 -4.50 16.63
N VAL A 120 -10.44 -4.84 15.49
CA VAL A 120 -9.13 -5.48 15.45
C VAL A 120 -8.05 -4.57 16.04
N VAL A 121 -8.07 -3.28 15.68
CA VAL A 121 -7.13 -2.29 16.24
C VAL A 121 -7.35 -2.13 17.75
N ILE A 122 -8.59 -1.99 18.20
CA ILE A 122 -8.92 -1.87 19.64
C ILE A 122 -8.44 -3.11 20.41
N LEU A 123 -8.72 -4.30 19.93
CA LEU A 123 -8.23 -5.54 20.53
C LEU A 123 -6.70 -5.58 20.52
N GLY A 124 -6.07 -5.19 19.40
CA GLY A 124 -4.62 -5.10 19.29
C GLY A 124 -4.01 -4.13 20.30
N GLU A 125 -4.64 -3.00 20.58
CA GLU A 125 -4.18 -2.04 21.59
C GLU A 125 -4.32 -2.58 23.01
N ILE A 126 -5.42 -3.28 23.32
CA ILE A 126 -5.63 -3.92 24.61
C ILE A 126 -4.57 -5.01 24.84
N PHE A 127 -4.32 -5.84 23.84
CA PHE A 127 -3.38 -6.96 23.90
C PHE A 127 -1.97 -6.61 23.40
N ALA A 128 -1.60 -5.33 23.30
CA ALA A 128 -0.32 -4.90 22.73
C ALA A 128 0.91 -5.50 23.43
N GLU A 129 0.84 -5.70 24.76
CA GLU A 129 1.95 -6.30 25.53
C GLU A 129 2.10 -7.80 25.22
N GLN A 130 1.00 -8.53 25.11
CA GLN A 130 0.99 -9.95 24.77
C GLN A 130 1.47 -10.16 23.33
N ILE A 131 1.03 -9.30 22.41
CA ILE A 131 1.47 -9.32 21.01
C ILE A 131 2.96 -9.01 20.94
N ALA A 132 3.43 -7.98 21.65
CA ALA A 132 4.84 -7.63 21.71
C ALA A 132 5.67 -8.80 22.25
N TRP A 133 5.23 -9.45 23.32
CA TRP A 133 5.90 -10.64 23.88
C TRP A 133 5.99 -11.79 22.86
N LEU A 134 4.91 -12.08 22.15
CA LEU A 134 4.85 -13.16 21.16
C LEU A 134 5.80 -12.94 19.99
N VAL A 135 5.95 -11.67 19.54
CA VAL A 135 6.71 -11.32 18.34
C VAL A 135 8.17 -10.95 18.64
N SER A 136 8.47 -10.61 19.89
CA SER A 136 9.80 -10.11 20.30
C SER A 136 10.87 -11.19 20.48
N GLY A 137 10.53 -12.47 20.47
CA GLY A 137 11.50 -13.59 20.37
C GLY A 137 12.66 -13.57 21.38
N GLY A 138 12.42 -13.24 22.66
CA GLY A 138 13.46 -13.28 23.70
C GLY A 138 14.20 -11.95 23.93
N MET A 139 13.64 -10.82 23.52
CA MET A 139 14.15 -9.50 23.84
C MET A 139 14.10 -9.19 25.35
N THR A 140 14.92 -8.22 25.80
CA THR A 140 14.89 -7.75 27.18
C THR A 140 13.53 -7.18 27.56
N VAL A 141 13.16 -7.25 28.83
CA VAL A 141 11.89 -6.72 29.36
C VAL A 141 11.70 -5.23 29.04
N GLU A 142 12.79 -4.47 29.03
CA GLU A 142 12.78 -3.05 28.69
C GLU A 142 12.42 -2.82 27.22
N THR A 143 13.07 -3.53 26.30
CA THR A 143 12.78 -3.47 24.86
C THR A 143 11.34 -3.92 24.57
N LEU A 144 10.85 -4.91 25.28
CA LEU A 144 9.46 -5.39 25.15
C LEU A 144 8.44 -4.31 25.53
N LYS A 145 8.64 -3.59 26.63
CA LYS A 145 7.77 -2.46 27.03
C LYS A 145 7.77 -1.35 25.99
N ILE A 146 8.93 -1.04 25.41
CA ILE A 146 9.07 -0.05 24.36
C ILE A 146 8.34 -0.54 23.09
N THR A 147 8.51 -1.82 22.73
CA THR A 147 7.80 -2.42 21.58
C THR A 147 6.29 -2.33 21.74
N ALA A 148 5.76 -2.65 22.93
CA ALA A 148 4.32 -2.56 23.21
C ALA A 148 3.80 -1.12 23.11
N LYS A 149 4.56 -0.12 23.62
CA LYS A 149 4.23 1.30 23.45
C LYS A 149 4.20 1.74 22.00
N LEU A 150 5.22 1.37 21.24
CA LEU A 150 5.31 1.70 19.82
C LEU A 150 4.22 0.99 19.02
N LEU A 151 3.89 -0.26 19.38
CA LEU A 151 2.82 -1.01 18.75
C LEU A 151 1.47 -0.30 18.91
N ARG A 152 1.13 0.20 20.10
CA ARG A 152 -0.09 1.00 20.31
C ARG A 152 -0.15 2.24 19.39
N ILE A 153 0.98 2.90 19.15
CA ILE A 153 1.04 4.06 18.26
C ILE A 153 0.91 3.65 16.78
N THR A 154 1.42 2.48 16.41
CA THR A 154 1.44 2.05 15.00
C THR A 154 0.20 1.25 14.59
N LEU A 155 -0.53 0.62 15.51
CA LEU A 155 -1.72 -0.17 15.20
C LEU A 155 -2.81 0.60 14.44
N PRO A 156 -3.13 1.87 14.75
CA PRO A 156 -4.09 2.64 13.97
C PRO A 156 -3.71 2.80 12.49
N ALA A 157 -2.41 2.66 12.15
CA ALA A 157 -1.96 2.69 10.75
C ALA A 157 -2.58 1.56 9.90
N ILE A 158 -3.05 0.47 10.52
CA ILE A 158 -3.76 -0.62 9.83
C ILE A 158 -4.94 -0.06 9.02
N LEU A 159 -5.73 0.84 9.62
CA LEU A 159 -6.88 1.46 8.95
C LEU A 159 -6.45 2.28 7.72
N PHE A 160 -5.46 3.16 7.90
CA PHE A 160 -5.00 4.06 6.83
C PHE A 160 -4.33 3.30 5.69
N LEU A 161 -3.53 2.29 6.00
CA LEU A 161 -2.86 1.46 5.00
C LEU A 161 -3.88 0.68 4.16
N ASN A 162 -4.91 0.10 4.79
CA ASN A 162 -5.95 -0.64 4.08
C ASN A 162 -6.85 0.29 3.25
N PHE A 163 -7.13 1.51 3.72
CA PHE A 163 -7.79 2.54 2.92
C PHE A 163 -6.99 2.86 1.66
N ALA A 164 -5.70 3.12 1.84
CA ALA A 164 -4.81 3.38 0.70
C ALA A 164 -4.79 2.20 -0.29
N GLY A 165 -4.84 0.96 0.20
CA GLY A 165 -4.93 -0.26 -0.62
C GLY A 165 -6.22 -0.33 -1.44
N ILE A 166 -7.39 -0.10 -0.83
CA ILE A 166 -8.69 -0.09 -1.53
C ILE A 166 -8.72 1.02 -2.59
N LEU A 167 -8.26 2.23 -2.24
CA LEU A 167 -8.19 3.35 -3.17
C LEU A 167 -7.18 3.10 -4.30
N ALA A 168 -6.08 2.42 -4.03
CA ALA A 168 -5.13 2.00 -5.06
C ALA A 168 -5.78 1.03 -6.04
N GLY A 169 -6.52 0.04 -5.55
CA GLY A 169 -7.29 -0.90 -6.38
C GLY A 169 -8.32 -0.19 -7.28
N LEU A 170 -9.03 0.80 -6.72
CA LEU A 170 -9.94 1.67 -7.48
C LEU A 170 -9.20 2.44 -8.58
N LEU A 171 -8.05 3.04 -8.28
CA LEU A 171 -7.26 3.81 -9.24
C LEU A 171 -6.71 2.91 -10.35
N TYR A 172 -6.29 1.69 -10.03
CA TYR A 172 -5.86 0.71 -11.04
C TYR A 172 -6.99 0.34 -11.99
N SER A 173 -8.20 0.12 -11.48
CA SER A 173 -9.38 -0.19 -12.31
C SER A 173 -9.76 0.98 -13.24
N LEU A 174 -9.48 2.22 -12.82
CA LEU A 174 -9.67 3.43 -13.62
C LEU A 174 -8.49 3.73 -14.55
N LYS A 175 -7.53 2.81 -14.70
CA LYS A 175 -6.28 2.96 -15.48
C LYS A 175 -5.41 4.15 -15.02
N ARG A 176 -5.52 4.53 -13.74
CA ARG A 176 -4.73 5.60 -13.10
C ARG A 176 -3.60 4.98 -12.30
N PHE A 177 -2.43 4.78 -12.93
CA PHE A 177 -1.31 4.02 -12.34
C PHE A 177 -0.34 4.88 -11.51
N VAL A 178 -0.27 6.20 -11.74
CA VAL A 178 0.74 7.08 -11.14
C VAL A 178 0.64 7.11 -9.62
N LEU A 179 -0.52 7.46 -9.08
CA LEU A 179 -0.70 7.58 -7.62
C LEU A 179 -0.43 6.28 -6.87
N PRO A 180 -1.00 5.12 -7.28
CA PRO A 180 -0.70 3.85 -6.60
C PRO A 180 0.77 3.44 -6.71
N ALA A 181 1.44 3.70 -7.84
CA ALA A 181 2.83 3.35 -8.05
C ALA A 181 3.77 4.07 -7.06
N PHE A 182 3.44 5.27 -6.65
CA PHE A 182 4.24 6.07 -5.70
C PHE A 182 3.81 5.94 -4.25
N ASN A 183 2.75 5.18 -3.93
CA ASN A 183 2.25 5.04 -2.56
C ASN A 183 3.35 4.57 -1.57
N ALA A 184 4.07 3.50 -1.91
CA ALA A 184 5.15 2.98 -1.07
C ALA A 184 6.35 3.94 -0.99
N ALA A 185 6.62 4.72 -2.04
CA ALA A 185 7.65 5.76 -2.03
C ALA A 185 7.28 6.90 -1.06
N MET A 186 6.02 7.36 -1.08
CA MET A 186 5.51 8.37 -0.17
C MET A 186 5.54 7.93 1.29
N PHE A 187 5.21 6.67 1.56
CA PHE A 187 5.31 6.08 2.89
C PHE A 187 6.76 6.11 3.41
N ASN A 188 7.72 5.66 2.61
CA ASN A 188 9.13 5.69 2.98
C ASN A 188 9.65 7.13 3.17
N LEU A 189 9.26 8.04 2.27
CA LEU A 189 9.62 9.46 2.35
C LEU A 189 9.08 10.08 3.65
N GLY A 190 7.84 9.79 4.01
CA GLY A 190 7.24 10.25 5.26
C GLY A 190 8.04 9.83 6.48
N ILE A 191 8.47 8.57 6.56
CA ILE A 191 9.31 8.08 7.65
C ILE A 191 10.67 8.78 7.67
N VAL A 192 11.33 8.97 6.51
CA VAL A 192 12.61 9.69 6.41
C VAL A 192 12.47 11.11 6.93
N LEU A 193 11.47 11.84 6.45
CA LEU A 193 11.22 13.23 6.87
C LEU A 193 10.93 13.32 8.38
N CYS A 194 10.05 12.46 8.89
CA CYS A 194 9.78 12.41 10.32
C CYS A 194 11.04 12.09 11.12
N THR A 195 11.85 11.12 10.67
CA THR A 195 13.12 10.78 11.35
C THR A 195 14.05 11.98 11.43
N ILE A 196 14.27 12.69 10.31
CA ILE A 196 15.18 13.85 10.26
C ILE A 196 14.65 15.02 11.09
N LEU A 197 13.36 15.33 10.99
CA LEU A 197 12.76 16.48 11.65
C LEU A 197 12.67 16.29 13.17
N PHE A 198 12.28 15.09 13.60
CA PHE A 198 12.05 14.84 15.02
C PHE A 198 13.26 14.30 15.77
N ALA A 199 14.23 13.66 15.11
CA ALA A 199 15.47 13.24 15.78
C ALA A 199 16.20 14.43 16.41
N LYS A 200 16.31 15.56 15.70
CA LYS A 200 16.87 16.81 16.23
C LYS A 200 16.08 17.38 17.41
N SER A 201 14.78 17.27 17.38
CA SER A 201 13.88 17.81 18.43
C SER A 201 13.88 16.96 19.70
N LEU A 202 14.17 15.67 19.59
CA LEU A 202 14.22 14.71 20.69
C LEU A 202 15.60 14.58 21.33
N GLY A 203 16.61 15.33 20.85
CA GLY A 203 17.95 15.35 21.43
C GLY A 203 18.76 14.07 21.19
N VAL A 204 18.47 13.38 20.11
CA VAL A 204 19.20 12.17 19.67
C VAL A 204 20.20 12.54 18.59
#